data_d92e322de1e5ea3ad4ce508990423738
#
_entry.id   d92e322de1e5ea3ad4ce508990423738
#
_cell.length_a   1.000
_cell.length_b   1.000
_cell.length_c   1.000
_cell.angle_alpha   90.00
_cell.angle_beta   90.00
_cell.angle_gamma   90.00
#
_symmetry.space_group_name_H-M   'P 1'
#
loop_
_entity.id
_entity.type
_entity.pdbx_description
1 polymer ?
#
loop_
_entity_poly.entity_id
_entity_poly.type
_entity_poly.pdbx_seq_one_letter_code
_entity_poly.pdbx_strand_id
1 'polypeptide(L)'
;EHMMEISPKGTVPVLLLEDGTVIEESLEIMQHVLDWMLSEEEQHWISRNDDEFKFHLDRYKYPNRYEDVDEIEQRTLASAYLIDLDQRLATEPSISEALSDALFPFVRQFANHDRDWFDVQPWTNVLAWLTENLESEAFKACMKKHKQWVKGDVTIVFPADSA
;
A
#
# COMPACT_ATOMS: atom_id res chain seq x y z
N GLU A 1 -19.17 15.88 3.14
CA GLU A 1 -20.27 15.72 4.13
C GLU A 1 -20.75 14.26 4.18
N HIS A 2 -21.15 13.63 3.07
CA HIS A 2 -21.67 12.25 3.08
C HIS A 2 -20.70 11.20 3.64
N MET A 3 -19.41 11.30 3.40
CA MET A 3 -18.43 10.33 3.92
C MET A 3 -18.37 10.36 5.45
N MET A 4 -18.45 11.56 6.06
CA MET A 4 -18.42 11.71 7.53
C MET A 4 -19.70 11.16 8.21
N GLU A 5 -20.80 11.00 7.47
CA GLU A 5 -22.02 10.35 7.96
C GLU A 5 -21.86 8.82 8.00
N ILE A 6 -21.04 8.27 7.09
CA ILE A 6 -20.77 6.82 6.98
C ILE A 6 -19.57 6.44 7.90
N SER A 7 -18.49 7.21 7.84
CA SER A 7 -17.27 6.99 8.62
C SER A 7 -16.87 8.29 9.34
N PRO A 8 -17.15 8.38 10.65
CA PRO A 8 -16.79 9.56 11.45
C PRO A 8 -15.27 9.84 11.53
N LYS A 9 -14.41 8.83 11.30
CA LYS A 9 -12.96 9.01 11.22
C LYS A 9 -12.57 9.94 10.08
N GLY A 10 -13.36 10.01 9.00
CA GLY A 10 -13.07 10.85 7.84
C GLY A 10 -11.83 10.43 7.05
N THR A 11 -11.35 9.21 7.24
CA THR A 11 -10.23 8.62 6.51
C THR A 11 -10.73 7.82 5.31
N VAL A 12 -9.84 7.56 4.35
CA VAL A 12 -10.12 6.73 3.17
C VAL A 12 -9.05 5.64 3.08
N PRO A 13 -9.39 4.45 2.54
CA PRO A 13 -10.66 4.06 1.92
C PRO A 13 -11.77 3.71 2.92
N VAL A 14 -13.02 3.74 2.47
CA VAL A 14 -14.20 3.26 3.22
C VAL A 14 -15.04 2.42 2.27
N LEU A 15 -15.42 1.22 2.70
CA LEU A 15 -16.34 0.33 2.00
C LEU A 15 -17.63 0.24 2.80
N LEU A 16 -18.76 0.61 2.19
CA LEU A 16 -20.11 0.42 2.73
C LEU A 16 -20.79 -0.74 2.00
N LEU A 17 -21.14 -1.78 2.74
CA LEU A 17 -21.86 -2.94 2.22
C LEU A 17 -23.37 -2.69 2.13
N GLU A 18 -24.07 -3.52 1.37
CA GLU A 18 -25.54 -3.40 1.17
C GLU A 18 -26.33 -3.57 2.46
N ASP A 19 -25.83 -4.33 3.43
CA ASP A 19 -26.44 -4.54 4.75
C ASP A 19 -26.19 -3.38 5.74
N GLY A 20 -25.43 -2.36 5.31
CA GLY A 20 -25.04 -1.21 6.12
C GLY A 20 -23.76 -1.37 6.92
N THR A 21 -23.06 -2.51 6.80
CA THR A 21 -21.75 -2.72 7.42
C THR A 21 -20.70 -1.78 6.79
N VAL A 22 -19.90 -1.14 7.63
CA VAL A 22 -18.81 -0.23 7.22
C VAL A 22 -17.46 -0.84 7.54
N ILE A 23 -16.58 -0.92 6.54
CA ILE A 23 -15.20 -1.36 6.67
C ILE A 23 -14.31 -0.17 6.34
N GLU A 24 -13.41 0.22 7.26
CA GLU A 24 -12.68 1.49 7.19
C GLU A 24 -11.19 1.35 6.90
N GLU A 25 -10.60 0.17 7.10
CA GLU A 25 -9.17 -0.05 6.88
C GLU A 25 -8.92 -0.78 5.56
N SER A 26 -7.93 -0.31 4.78
CA SER A 26 -7.63 -0.89 3.46
C SER A 26 -7.32 -2.38 3.51
N LEU A 27 -6.61 -2.84 4.54
CA LEU A 27 -6.31 -4.26 4.72
C LEU A 27 -7.57 -5.08 4.98
N GLU A 28 -8.47 -4.59 5.84
CA GLU A 28 -9.74 -5.26 6.13
C GLU A 28 -10.64 -5.32 4.89
N ILE A 29 -10.66 -4.25 4.07
CA ILE A 29 -11.39 -4.22 2.80
C ILE A 29 -10.81 -5.27 1.84
N MET A 30 -9.49 -5.37 1.69
CA MET A 30 -8.84 -6.38 0.85
C MET A 30 -9.14 -7.79 1.34
N GLN A 31 -9.05 -8.05 2.64
CA GLN A 31 -9.40 -9.35 3.23
C GLN A 31 -10.84 -9.73 2.97
N HIS A 32 -11.77 -8.77 3.09
CA HIS A 32 -13.20 -9.01 2.85
C HIS A 32 -13.50 -9.28 1.37
N VAL A 33 -12.93 -8.49 0.45
CA VAL A 33 -13.25 -8.58 -1.00
C VAL A 33 -12.55 -9.76 -1.67
N LEU A 34 -11.33 -10.08 -1.24
CA LEU A 34 -10.47 -11.09 -1.87
C LEU A 34 -10.46 -12.43 -1.12
N ASP A 35 -11.21 -12.53 -0.01
CA ASP A 35 -11.29 -13.74 0.84
C ASP A 35 -9.89 -14.28 1.24
N TRP A 36 -8.99 -13.38 1.63
CA TRP A 36 -7.62 -13.74 1.94
C TRP A 36 -7.50 -14.55 3.22
N MET A 37 -6.80 -15.67 3.10
CA MET A 37 -6.37 -16.50 4.22
C MET A 37 -4.88 -16.30 4.44
N LEU A 38 -4.52 -15.36 5.33
CA LEU A 38 -3.12 -15.04 5.64
C LEU A 38 -2.54 -16.06 6.63
N SER A 39 -1.36 -16.58 6.32
CA SER A 39 -0.56 -17.38 7.26
C SER A 39 -0.03 -16.50 8.42
N GLU A 40 0.42 -17.12 9.51
CA GLU A 40 1.04 -16.40 10.63
C GLU A 40 2.27 -15.59 10.20
N GLU A 41 3.05 -16.13 9.27
CA GLU A 41 4.21 -15.43 8.72
C GLU A 41 3.81 -14.19 7.92
N GLU A 42 2.81 -14.28 7.06
CA GLU A 42 2.29 -13.14 6.28
C GLU A 42 1.69 -12.07 7.19
N GLN A 43 0.95 -12.47 8.21
CA GLN A 43 0.44 -11.55 9.23
C GLN A 43 1.59 -10.83 9.95
N HIS A 44 2.68 -11.52 10.25
CA HIS A 44 3.87 -10.92 10.86
C HIS A 44 4.52 -9.87 9.93
N TRP A 45 4.67 -10.18 8.63
CA TRP A 45 5.20 -9.21 7.65
C TRP A 45 4.33 -7.98 7.51
N ILE A 46 3.01 -8.16 7.48
CA ILE A 46 2.04 -7.04 7.41
C ILE A 46 2.09 -6.21 8.69
N SER A 47 2.13 -6.85 9.87
CA SER A 47 2.24 -6.13 11.15
C SER A 47 3.52 -5.29 11.22
N ARG A 48 4.67 -5.84 10.84
CA ARG A 48 5.93 -5.08 10.76
C ARG A 48 5.85 -3.93 9.75
N ASN A 49 5.19 -4.14 8.61
CA ASN A 49 4.96 -3.06 7.66
C ASN A 49 4.15 -1.93 8.29
N ASP A 50 3.10 -2.26 9.02
CA ASP A 50 2.17 -1.29 9.58
C ASP A 50 2.76 -0.56 10.80
N ASP A 51 3.45 -1.26 11.67
CA ASP A 51 3.98 -0.72 12.93
C ASP A 51 5.35 -0.04 12.76
N GLU A 52 6.26 -0.61 11.96
CA GLU A 52 7.63 -0.13 11.81
C GLU A 52 7.82 0.66 10.52
N PHE A 53 7.60 0.00 9.37
CA PHE A 53 7.94 0.59 8.07
C PHE A 53 7.10 1.83 7.76
N LYS A 54 5.78 1.77 7.95
CA LYS A 54 4.89 2.92 7.72
C LYS A 54 5.17 4.08 8.66
N PHE A 55 5.55 3.79 9.91
CA PHE A 55 5.93 4.82 10.87
C PHE A 55 7.13 5.64 10.37
N HIS A 56 8.17 4.98 9.89
CA HIS A 56 9.36 5.63 9.36
C HIS A 56 9.13 6.23 7.97
N LEU A 57 8.36 5.55 7.10
CA LEU A 57 7.96 6.04 5.79
C LEU A 57 7.23 7.39 5.88
N ASP A 58 6.28 7.53 6.81
CA ASP A 58 5.51 8.76 6.95
C ASP A 58 6.41 9.93 7.40
N ARG A 59 7.34 9.68 8.33
CA ARG A 59 8.32 10.67 8.80
C ARG A 59 9.36 11.02 7.74
N TYR A 60 9.76 10.05 6.94
CA TYR A 60 10.64 10.28 5.80
C TYR A 60 9.97 11.15 4.73
N LYS A 61 8.70 10.89 4.41
CA LYS A 61 7.96 11.65 3.38
C LYS A 61 7.50 13.03 3.85
N TYR A 62 7.20 13.17 5.11
CA TYR A 62 6.56 14.36 5.67
C TYR A 62 7.23 14.84 6.96
N PRO A 63 8.56 15.06 6.95
CA PRO A 63 9.31 15.42 8.16
C PRO A 63 8.74 16.69 8.84
N ASN A 64 8.20 17.62 8.05
CA ASN A 64 7.61 18.87 8.54
C ASN A 64 6.32 18.69 9.37
N ARG A 65 5.77 17.50 9.48
CA ARG A 65 4.61 17.20 10.33
C ARG A 65 4.99 16.82 11.75
N TYR A 66 6.28 16.64 12.00
CA TYR A 66 6.82 16.15 13.26
C TYR A 66 7.87 17.09 13.80
N GLU A 67 7.99 17.15 15.13
CA GLU A 67 9.06 17.89 15.78
C GLU A 67 10.33 17.02 15.81
N ASP A 68 11.48 17.63 15.59
CA ASP A 68 12.83 17.03 15.71
C ASP A 68 13.03 15.73 14.91
N VAL A 69 12.46 15.63 13.71
CA VAL A 69 12.63 14.47 12.82
C VAL A 69 13.71 14.75 11.79
N ASP A 70 14.72 13.87 11.75
CA ASP A 70 15.70 13.78 10.66
C ASP A 70 15.19 12.84 9.57
N GLU A 71 14.94 13.40 8.39
CA GLU A 71 14.45 12.67 7.21
C GLU A 71 15.38 11.51 6.82
N ILE A 72 16.69 11.73 6.86
CA ILE A 72 17.69 10.72 6.44
C ILE A 72 17.79 9.60 7.47
N GLU A 73 17.68 9.92 8.74
CA GLU A 73 17.57 8.91 9.79
C GLU A 73 16.34 8.03 9.59
N GLN A 74 15.17 8.63 9.32
CA GLN A 74 13.94 7.88 9.09
C GLN A 74 14.02 7.01 7.85
N ARG A 75 14.65 7.48 6.77
CA ARG A 75 14.95 6.66 5.60
C ARG A 75 15.80 5.45 5.97
N THR A 76 16.83 5.65 6.76
CA THR A 76 17.73 4.57 7.19
C THR A 76 17.00 3.53 8.03
N LEU A 77 16.15 3.95 8.96
CA LEU A 77 15.35 3.06 9.80
C LEU A 77 14.32 2.27 8.97
N ALA A 78 13.62 2.93 8.04
CA ALA A 78 12.72 2.25 7.11
C ALA A 78 13.46 1.24 6.21
N SER A 79 14.71 1.52 5.84
CA SER A 79 15.52 0.65 4.99
C SER A 79 15.81 -0.72 5.63
N ALA A 80 15.81 -0.83 6.95
CA ALA A 80 15.99 -2.12 7.63
C ALA A 80 14.90 -3.14 7.20
N TYR A 81 13.65 -2.70 7.13
CA TYR A 81 12.55 -3.52 6.63
C TYR A 81 12.76 -3.98 5.18
N LEU A 82 13.26 -3.08 4.32
CA LEU A 82 13.48 -3.39 2.90
C LEU A 82 14.67 -4.36 2.70
N ILE A 83 15.68 -4.29 3.56
CA ILE A 83 16.80 -5.25 3.58
C ILE A 83 16.28 -6.65 3.92
N ASP A 84 15.43 -6.76 4.96
CA ASP A 84 14.82 -8.04 5.34
C ASP A 84 13.91 -8.57 4.22
N LEU A 85 13.12 -7.70 3.59
CA LEU A 85 12.27 -8.06 2.46
C LEU A 85 13.08 -8.54 1.26
N ASP A 86 14.22 -7.89 0.96
CA ASP A 86 15.12 -8.31 -0.12
C ASP A 86 15.69 -9.71 0.13
N GLN A 87 16.09 -9.99 1.36
CA GLN A 87 16.57 -11.32 1.77
C GLN A 87 15.46 -12.38 1.67
N ARG A 88 14.24 -12.05 2.08
CA ARG A 88 13.09 -12.93 1.94
C ARG A 88 12.83 -13.29 0.47
N LEU A 89 12.80 -12.28 -0.40
CA LEU A 89 12.60 -12.46 -1.85
C LEU A 89 13.76 -13.21 -2.52
N ALA A 90 14.97 -13.17 -1.96
CA ALA A 90 16.10 -13.96 -2.44
C ALA A 90 15.94 -15.46 -2.16
N THR A 91 15.33 -15.81 -1.03
CA THR A 91 15.11 -17.21 -0.61
C THR A 91 13.82 -17.79 -1.13
N GLU A 92 12.79 -16.97 -1.19
CA GLU A 92 11.47 -17.30 -1.72
C GLU A 92 11.05 -16.24 -2.76
N PRO A 93 11.42 -16.43 -4.04
CA PRO A 93 11.22 -15.41 -5.08
C PRO A 93 9.76 -15.04 -5.32
N SER A 94 8.81 -15.92 -4.98
CA SER A 94 7.38 -15.63 -5.02
C SER A 94 6.81 -15.56 -3.61
N ILE A 95 6.39 -14.36 -3.21
CA ILE A 95 5.48 -14.19 -2.07
C ILE A 95 4.04 -14.32 -2.55
N SER A 96 3.09 -14.61 -1.64
CA SER A 96 1.68 -14.70 -2.03
C SER A 96 1.17 -13.38 -2.60
N GLU A 97 0.15 -13.45 -3.44
CA GLU A 97 -0.53 -12.25 -3.96
C GLU A 97 -1.02 -11.37 -2.82
N ALA A 98 -1.61 -11.96 -1.79
CA ALA A 98 -2.12 -11.25 -0.62
C ALA A 98 -1.02 -10.45 0.11
N LEU A 99 0.14 -11.07 0.35
CA LEU A 99 1.27 -10.38 0.97
C LEU A 99 1.84 -9.31 0.04
N SER A 100 1.97 -9.60 -1.24
CA SER A 100 2.44 -8.64 -2.25
C SER A 100 1.54 -7.40 -2.28
N ASP A 101 0.24 -7.57 -2.39
CA ASP A 101 -0.73 -6.48 -2.45
C ASP A 101 -0.77 -5.65 -1.17
N ALA A 102 -0.57 -6.28 -0.01
CA ALA A 102 -0.50 -5.59 1.27
C ALA A 102 0.75 -4.70 1.40
N LEU A 103 1.91 -5.14 0.89
CA LEU A 103 3.19 -4.43 1.06
C LEU A 103 3.49 -3.45 -0.08
N PHE A 104 3.12 -3.80 -1.32
CA PHE A 104 3.50 -3.05 -2.52
C PHE A 104 3.17 -1.55 -2.48
N PRO A 105 1.99 -1.09 -2.01
CA PRO A 105 1.66 0.33 -1.98
C PRO A 105 2.64 1.16 -1.15
N PHE A 106 3.15 0.60 -0.07
CA PHE A 106 4.05 1.30 0.87
C PHE A 106 5.49 1.29 0.38
N VAL A 107 5.98 0.15 -0.12
CA VAL A 107 7.31 0.06 -0.76
C VAL A 107 7.38 1.00 -1.98
N ARG A 108 6.34 1.03 -2.80
CA ARG A 108 6.22 1.97 -3.92
C ARG A 108 6.25 3.42 -3.45
N GLN A 109 5.56 3.75 -2.37
CA GLN A 109 5.57 5.11 -1.82
C GLN A 109 6.96 5.52 -1.34
N PHE A 110 7.66 4.61 -0.68
CA PHE A 110 9.04 4.82 -0.23
C PHE A 110 9.98 5.05 -1.41
N ALA A 111 9.94 4.16 -2.41
CA ALA A 111 10.76 4.24 -3.60
C ALA A 111 10.54 5.56 -4.39
N ASN A 112 9.29 5.99 -4.50
CA ASN A 112 8.93 7.19 -5.29
C ASN A 112 9.26 8.51 -4.57
N HIS A 113 9.62 8.49 -3.30
CA HIS A 113 10.01 9.70 -2.58
C HIS A 113 11.39 10.21 -3.03
N ASP A 114 12.35 9.27 -3.21
CA ASP A 114 13.68 9.54 -3.79
C ASP A 114 14.08 8.37 -4.68
N ARG A 115 13.62 8.38 -5.93
CA ARG A 115 13.81 7.28 -6.86
C ARG A 115 15.27 7.07 -7.24
N ASP A 116 16.01 8.16 -7.41
CA ASP A 116 17.42 8.11 -7.82
C ASP A 116 18.27 7.44 -6.73
N TRP A 117 17.98 7.73 -5.46
CA TRP A 117 18.61 7.06 -4.33
C TRP A 117 18.16 5.59 -4.20
N PHE A 118 16.88 5.30 -4.36
CA PHE A 118 16.32 3.96 -4.20
C PHE A 118 16.87 2.98 -5.25
N ASP A 119 16.96 3.40 -6.50
CA ASP A 119 17.36 2.54 -7.63
C ASP A 119 18.82 2.10 -7.59
N VAL A 120 19.67 2.77 -6.82
CA VAL A 120 21.09 2.40 -6.67
C VAL A 120 21.35 1.57 -5.40
N GLN A 121 20.31 1.25 -4.62
CA GLN A 121 20.48 0.40 -3.43
C GLN A 121 20.73 -1.06 -3.82
N PRO A 122 21.45 -1.83 -2.98
CA PRO A 122 21.77 -3.24 -3.26
C PRO A 122 20.59 -4.20 -3.05
N TRP A 123 19.35 -3.73 -3.19
CA TRP A 123 18.12 -4.50 -2.97
C TRP A 123 17.58 -5.04 -4.30
N THR A 124 18.35 -5.93 -4.93
CA THR A 124 18.07 -6.40 -6.29
C THR A 124 16.76 -7.14 -6.42
N ASN A 125 16.36 -7.89 -5.37
CA ASN A 125 15.12 -8.65 -5.36
C ASN A 125 13.90 -7.74 -5.13
N VAL A 126 14.00 -6.76 -4.22
CA VAL A 126 12.96 -5.74 -4.02
C VAL A 126 12.78 -4.90 -5.27
N LEU A 127 13.87 -4.50 -5.95
CA LEU A 127 13.80 -3.74 -7.20
C LEU A 127 13.09 -4.53 -8.31
N ALA A 128 13.40 -5.82 -8.46
CA ALA A 128 12.76 -6.70 -9.44
C ALA A 128 11.26 -6.88 -9.12
N TRP A 129 10.94 -7.22 -7.87
CA TRP A 129 9.56 -7.39 -7.39
C TRP A 129 8.73 -6.09 -7.54
N LEU A 130 9.30 -4.94 -7.18
CA LEU A 130 8.65 -3.65 -7.34
C LEU A 130 8.36 -3.34 -8.81
N THR A 131 9.31 -3.65 -9.70
CA THR A 131 9.15 -3.45 -11.14
C THR A 131 8.03 -4.33 -11.70
N GLU A 132 8.01 -5.62 -11.36
CA GLU A 132 6.96 -6.56 -11.77
C GLU A 132 5.57 -6.07 -11.35
N ASN A 133 5.41 -5.64 -10.10
CA ASN A 133 4.14 -5.09 -9.62
C ASN A 133 3.74 -3.80 -10.35
N LEU A 134 4.68 -2.89 -10.62
CA LEU A 134 4.42 -1.66 -11.38
C LEU A 134 4.00 -1.92 -12.83
N GLU A 135 4.47 -3.01 -13.42
CA GLU A 135 4.15 -3.44 -14.79
C GLU A 135 2.89 -4.30 -14.87
N SER A 136 2.33 -4.75 -13.75
CA SER A 136 1.14 -5.57 -13.73
C SER A 136 -0.07 -4.87 -14.35
N GLU A 137 -0.94 -5.65 -15.00
CA GLU A 137 -2.18 -5.11 -15.58
C GLU A 137 -3.14 -4.64 -14.47
N ALA A 138 -3.17 -5.31 -13.32
CA ALA A 138 -3.97 -4.91 -12.17
C ALA A 138 -3.56 -3.52 -11.67
N PHE A 139 -2.27 -3.26 -11.48
CA PHE A 139 -1.78 -1.96 -11.07
C PHE A 139 -2.10 -0.87 -12.11
N LYS A 140 -1.86 -1.13 -13.40
CA LYS A 140 -2.18 -0.18 -14.47
C LYS A 140 -3.65 0.17 -14.52
N ALA A 141 -4.53 -0.82 -14.32
CA ALA A 141 -5.98 -0.60 -14.26
C ALA A 141 -6.36 0.28 -13.05
N CYS A 142 -5.82 0.01 -11.86
CA CYS A 142 -6.08 0.79 -10.65
C CYS A 142 -5.55 2.24 -10.74
N MET A 143 -4.47 2.47 -11.49
CA MET A 143 -3.87 3.79 -11.62
C MET A 143 -4.56 4.70 -12.65
N LYS A 144 -5.59 4.22 -13.32
CA LYS A 144 -6.42 5.03 -14.21
C LYS A 144 -7.10 6.15 -13.42
N LYS A 145 -6.82 7.39 -13.78
CA LYS A 145 -7.43 8.55 -13.13
C LYS A 145 -8.88 8.71 -13.57
N HIS A 146 -9.76 8.81 -12.59
CA HIS A 146 -11.17 9.16 -12.81
C HIS A 146 -11.42 10.60 -12.37
N LYS A 147 -12.42 11.23 -13.00
CA LYS A 147 -12.92 12.54 -12.55
C LYS A 147 -13.51 12.40 -11.14
N GLN A 148 -13.32 13.42 -10.32
CA GLN A 148 -14.01 13.48 -9.03
C GLN A 148 -15.53 13.38 -9.24
N TRP A 149 -16.15 12.39 -8.57
CA TRP A 149 -17.60 12.21 -8.66
C TRP A 149 -18.34 13.37 -7.97
N VAL A 150 -19.40 13.83 -8.59
CA VAL A 150 -20.31 14.85 -8.06
C VAL A 150 -21.74 14.27 -8.10
N LYS A 151 -22.56 14.62 -7.12
CA LYS A 151 -23.96 14.15 -7.06
C LYS A 151 -24.68 14.47 -8.37
N GLY A 152 -25.17 13.41 -9.05
CA GLY A 152 -25.83 13.48 -10.36
C GLY A 152 -24.93 13.04 -11.53
N ASP A 153 -23.64 12.79 -11.32
CA ASP A 153 -22.78 12.16 -12.33
C ASP A 153 -23.23 10.71 -12.58
N VAL A 154 -22.94 10.23 -13.80
CA VAL A 154 -23.19 8.83 -14.17
C VAL A 154 -22.28 7.93 -13.33
N THR A 155 -22.84 6.82 -12.86
CA THR A 155 -22.08 5.79 -12.12
C THR A 155 -20.93 5.25 -12.97
N ILE A 156 -19.74 5.20 -12.40
CA ILE A 156 -18.59 4.52 -13.02
C ILE A 156 -18.59 3.10 -12.47
N VAL A 157 -18.71 2.11 -13.37
CA VAL A 157 -18.56 0.68 -13.03
C VAL A 157 -17.08 0.32 -13.11
N PHE A 158 -16.57 -0.32 -12.07
CA PHE A 158 -15.19 -0.81 -12.03
C PHE A 158 -15.20 -2.28 -11.56
N PRO A 159 -14.40 -3.16 -12.21
CA PRO A 159 -13.69 -2.91 -13.47
C PRO A 159 -14.67 -2.60 -14.61
N ALA A 160 -14.24 -1.76 -15.57
CA ALA A 160 -15.02 -1.55 -16.77
C ALA A 160 -15.24 -2.91 -17.44
N ASP A 161 -16.48 -3.26 -17.77
CA ASP A 161 -16.80 -4.50 -18.45
C ASP A 161 -15.80 -4.74 -19.58
N SER A 162 -15.09 -5.87 -19.50
CA SER A 162 -14.25 -6.35 -20.60
C SER A 162 -15.20 -6.67 -21.74
N ALA A 163 -15.27 -5.77 -22.72
CA ALA A 163 -16.02 -5.95 -23.96
C ALA A 163 -15.41 -7.07 -24.80
#